data_c2cbe68a18ee6cb39ba310240c2d8389
#
_entry.id   c2cbe68a18ee6cb39ba310240c2d8389
#
_cell.length_a   1.000
_cell.length_b   1.000
_cell.length_c   1.000
_cell.angle_alpha   90.00
_cell.angle_beta   90.00
_cell.angle_gamma   90.00
#
_symmetry.space_group_name_H-M   'P 1'
#
loop_
_entity.id
_entity.type
_entity.pdbx_description
1 polymer ?
#
loop_
_entity_poly.entity_id
_entity_poly.type
_entity_poly.pdbx_seq_one_letter_code
_entity_poly.pdbx_strand_id
1 'polypeptide(L)'
;MDKRDYGLIILAVAVCAVVLVGEFATYGNIYRYGSSADASGNFSVYDSGSHCYTAVLSDNGSFQAPTRFYVYYDEGYGSVVHDAKVEVGAKALDQKYYLSQLVNNLKYYSVTDVTYVNAAELASKMSEAGTGVGLIMISGAIPETVYSGAAGCPILTWIASGGSLYWAGESIGKYIGKSDGTTSEVTGYEALFIGTGGTLNPETGDTRALTDVTANNYRRDLSLKNNDVRYAVNIASAGADSLAVGYEKDGCASTVLVKNGAGMVCVMGGNYSNNQRMDMANIIASGICYCSVELDCKTGNVARGTVTGTFSSWPATGNVAAFLYLGGDFSVYGKLFTMTL
;
A
#
# COMPACT_ATOMS: atom_id res chain seq x y z
N MET A 1 39.61 -38.88 -24.60
CA MET A 1 38.22 -38.98 -24.11
C MET A 1 37.66 -40.32 -24.59
N ASP A 2 37.27 -41.16 -23.67
CA ASP A 2 36.69 -42.45 -23.93
C ASP A 2 35.23 -42.33 -24.46
N LYS A 3 34.74 -43.32 -25.23
CA LYS A 3 33.35 -43.33 -25.70
C LYS A 3 32.33 -43.17 -24.55
N ARG A 4 32.71 -43.54 -23.35
CA ARG A 4 31.95 -43.39 -22.13
C ARG A 4 31.80 -41.91 -21.70
N ASP A 5 32.88 -41.14 -21.89
CA ASP A 5 32.88 -39.70 -21.55
C ASP A 5 31.96 -38.92 -22.50
N TYR A 6 31.94 -39.28 -23.78
CA TYR A 6 31.02 -38.70 -24.76
C TYR A 6 29.54 -39.00 -24.42
N GLY A 7 29.27 -40.25 -23.96
CA GLY A 7 27.91 -40.61 -23.53
C GLY A 7 27.44 -39.82 -22.32
N LEU A 8 28.32 -39.59 -21.34
CA LEU A 8 28.01 -38.78 -20.17
C LEU A 8 27.81 -37.30 -20.49
N ILE A 9 28.61 -36.74 -21.40
CA ILE A 9 28.44 -35.34 -21.85
C ILE A 9 27.13 -35.17 -22.62
N ILE A 10 26.80 -36.08 -23.51
CA ILE A 10 25.53 -36.05 -24.26
C ILE A 10 24.34 -36.14 -23.28
N LEU A 11 24.43 -37.04 -22.28
CA LEU A 11 23.37 -37.16 -21.26
C LEU A 11 23.24 -35.88 -20.43
N ALA A 12 24.36 -35.31 -20.00
CA ALA A 12 24.33 -34.05 -19.22
C ALA A 12 23.74 -32.89 -20.03
N VAL A 13 24.12 -32.76 -21.31
CA VAL A 13 23.55 -31.73 -22.20
C VAL A 13 22.06 -31.95 -22.43
N ALA A 14 21.62 -33.22 -22.60
CA ALA A 14 20.23 -33.54 -22.78
C ALA A 14 19.41 -33.25 -21.51
N VAL A 15 19.93 -33.56 -20.32
CA VAL A 15 19.28 -33.25 -19.04
C VAL A 15 19.21 -31.71 -18.84
N CYS A 16 20.29 -30.99 -19.11
CA CYS A 16 20.27 -29.52 -19.04
C CYS A 16 19.27 -28.90 -20.03
N ALA A 17 19.19 -29.48 -21.26
CA ALA A 17 18.21 -28.98 -22.24
C ALA A 17 16.76 -29.28 -21.81
N VAL A 18 16.50 -30.44 -21.21
CA VAL A 18 15.16 -30.79 -20.69
C VAL A 18 14.78 -29.88 -19.49
N VAL A 19 15.75 -29.62 -18.60
CA VAL A 19 15.52 -28.70 -17.47
C VAL A 19 15.27 -27.27 -17.98
N LEU A 20 16.08 -26.77 -18.91
CA LEU A 20 15.90 -25.43 -19.50
C LEU A 20 14.59 -25.36 -20.28
N VAL A 21 14.22 -26.36 -21.07
CA VAL A 21 12.94 -26.38 -21.79
C VAL A 21 11.78 -26.53 -20.80
N GLY A 22 11.95 -27.29 -19.73
CA GLY A 22 10.96 -27.42 -18.64
C GLY A 22 10.79 -26.10 -17.88
N GLU A 23 11.87 -25.41 -17.56
CA GLU A 23 11.81 -24.08 -16.97
C GLU A 23 11.23 -23.05 -17.95
N PHE A 24 11.64 -23.03 -19.21
CA PHE A 24 11.04 -22.16 -20.22
C PHE A 24 9.56 -22.50 -20.49
N ALA A 25 9.15 -23.76 -20.42
CA ALA A 25 7.74 -24.13 -20.53
C ALA A 25 6.92 -23.74 -19.29
N THR A 26 7.51 -23.76 -18.10
CA THR A 26 6.90 -23.26 -16.86
C THR A 26 6.95 -21.74 -16.78
N TYR A 27 8.04 -21.10 -17.21
CA TYR A 27 8.16 -19.66 -17.34
C TYR A 27 7.47 -19.11 -18.60
N GLY A 28 7.21 -19.91 -19.61
CA GLY A 28 6.45 -19.55 -20.81
C GLY A 28 4.97 -19.33 -20.54
N ASN A 29 4.47 -19.73 -19.38
CA ASN A 29 3.19 -19.34 -18.81
C ASN A 29 3.29 -18.09 -17.89
N ILE A 30 4.26 -17.21 -18.14
CA ILE A 30 4.23 -15.88 -17.51
C ILE A 30 2.96 -15.21 -18.01
N TYR A 31 1.98 -15.10 -17.13
CA TYR A 31 0.78 -14.34 -17.39
C TYR A 31 1.18 -12.92 -17.72
N ARG A 32 0.93 -12.50 -18.95
CA ARG A 32 1.09 -11.12 -19.36
C ARG A 32 -0.25 -10.44 -19.19
N TYR A 33 -0.23 -9.33 -18.52
CA TYR A 33 -1.38 -8.46 -18.46
C TYR A 33 -0.94 -7.03 -18.75
N GLY A 34 -1.86 -6.24 -19.18
CA GLY A 34 -1.68 -4.82 -19.37
C GLY A 34 -3.01 -4.13 -19.17
N SER A 35 -2.96 -2.93 -18.71
CA SER A 35 -4.14 -2.10 -18.55
C SER A 35 -3.82 -0.66 -18.89
N SER A 36 -4.81 0.04 -19.40
CA SER A 36 -4.73 1.47 -19.67
C SER A 36 -6.08 2.11 -19.53
N ALA A 37 -6.09 3.38 -19.15
CA ALA A 37 -7.24 4.25 -19.24
C ALA A 37 -6.78 5.59 -19.82
N ASP A 38 -7.65 6.30 -20.51
CA ASP A 38 -7.37 7.61 -21.08
C ASP A 38 -8.30 8.70 -20.53
N ALA A 39 -7.99 9.95 -20.87
CA ALA A 39 -8.75 11.10 -20.43
C ALA A 39 -10.19 11.17 -21.01
N SER A 40 -10.55 10.32 -21.95
CA SER A 40 -11.90 10.21 -22.49
C SER A 40 -12.75 9.13 -21.81
N GLY A 41 -12.21 8.49 -20.76
CA GLY A 41 -12.91 7.46 -20.00
C GLY A 41 -12.84 6.06 -20.59
N ASN A 42 -12.07 5.85 -21.65
CA ASN A 42 -11.87 4.51 -22.19
C ASN A 42 -10.84 3.77 -21.34
N PHE A 43 -11.07 2.50 -21.15
CA PHE A 43 -10.08 1.61 -20.53
C PHE A 43 -9.91 0.34 -21.36
N SER A 44 -8.75 -0.28 -21.24
CA SER A 44 -8.47 -1.58 -21.82
C SER A 44 -7.77 -2.49 -20.81
N VAL A 45 -8.12 -3.76 -20.85
CA VAL A 45 -7.49 -4.84 -20.08
C VAL A 45 -7.01 -5.89 -21.06
N TYR A 46 -5.72 -6.19 -21.00
CA TYR A 46 -5.16 -7.34 -21.67
C TYR A 46 -4.74 -8.39 -20.63
N ASP A 47 -5.13 -9.62 -20.85
CA ASP A 47 -4.67 -10.75 -20.05
C ASP A 47 -4.30 -11.92 -20.97
N SER A 48 -3.18 -12.55 -20.72
CA SER A 48 -2.77 -13.78 -21.43
C SER A 48 -3.45 -15.04 -20.88
N GLY A 49 -4.12 -14.94 -19.75
CA GLY A 49 -4.94 -15.98 -19.12
C GLY A 49 -6.43 -15.69 -19.18
N SER A 50 -7.17 -16.29 -18.28
CA SER A 50 -8.60 -16.02 -18.08
C SER A 50 -8.81 -15.54 -16.64
N HIS A 51 -9.09 -14.26 -16.46
CA HIS A 51 -9.27 -13.66 -15.14
C HIS A 51 -10.47 -12.72 -15.08
N CYS A 52 -11.00 -12.55 -13.87
CA CYS A 52 -11.91 -11.45 -13.59
C CYS A 52 -11.14 -10.14 -13.52
N TYR A 53 -11.74 -9.05 -13.92
CA TYR A 53 -11.21 -7.71 -13.69
C TYR A 53 -12.24 -6.84 -12.99
N THR A 54 -11.73 -5.86 -12.25
CA THR A 54 -12.50 -4.74 -11.72
C THR A 54 -11.76 -3.46 -12.08
N ALA A 55 -12.44 -2.55 -12.77
CA ALA A 55 -11.94 -1.21 -13.08
C ALA A 55 -12.71 -0.21 -12.25
N VAL A 56 -12.02 0.58 -11.43
CA VAL A 56 -12.60 1.62 -10.58
C VAL A 56 -12.14 2.98 -11.05
N LEU A 57 -13.07 3.90 -11.19
CA LEU A 57 -12.82 5.31 -11.45
C LEU A 57 -13.28 6.12 -10.26
N SER A 58 -12.38 6.91 -9.68
CA SER A 58 -12.68 7.76 -8.53
C SER A 58 -12.29 9.21 -8.80
N ASP A 59 -13.12 10.14 -8.30
CA ASP A 59 -12.77 11.55 -8.22
C ASP A 59 -12.15 11.83 -6.85
N ASN A 60 -10.95 12.39 -6.85
CA ASN A 60 -10.21 12.79 -5.65
C ASN A 60 -10.39 14.27 -5.32
N GLY A 61 -11.34 14.97 -5.93
CA GLY A 61 -11.53 16.39 -5.76
C GLY A 61 -10.26 17.18 -6.08
N SER A 62 -9.83 18.02 -5.15
CA SER A 62 -8.59 18.81 -5.29
C SER A 62 -7.34 18.09 -4.80
N PHE A 63 -7.45 16.88 -4.25
CA PHE A 63 -6.31 16.15 -3.72
C PHE A 63 -5.45 15.58 -4.84
N GLN A 64 -4.16 15.87 -4.78
CA GLN A 64 -3.18 15.31 -5.70
C GLN A 64 -2.54 14.05 -5.08
N ALA A 65 -2.79 12.89 -5.69
CA ALA A 65 -2.17 11.65 -5.26
C ALA A 65 -0.64 11.71 -5.41
N PRO A 66 0.11 11.14 -4.47
CA PRO A 66 1.57 11.12 -4.55
C PRO A 66 2.08 10.36 -5.77
N THR A 67 3.11 10.91 -6.40
CA THR A 67 3.84 10.25 -7.50
C THR A 67 5.27 9.91 -7.12
N ARG A 68 5.78 10.51 -6.04
CA ARG A 68 7.09 10.25 -5.43
C ARG A 68 6.90 9.75 -4.02
N PHE A 69 7.72 8.76 -3.62
CA PHE A 69 7.61 8.15 -2.30
C PHE A 69 8.95 8.07 -1.59
N TYR A 70 8.95 8.46 -0.32
CA TYR A 70 10.02 8.17 0.63
C TYR A 70 9.63 6.98 1.48
N VAL A 71 10.58 6.08 1.73
CA VAL A 71 10.41 4.92 2.61
C VAL A 71 11.37 5.09 3.76
N TYR A 72 10.83 5.34 4.95
CA TYR A 72 11.65 5.50 6.14
C TYR A 72 12.20 4.18 6.63
N TYR A 73 13.52 4.12 6.79
CA TYR A 73 14.21 3.02 7.44
C TYR A 73 15.52 3.51 8.04
N ASP A 74 15.70 3.28 9.35
CA ASP A 74 16.93 3.62 10.06
C ASP A 74 17.17 2.63 11.20
N GLU A 75 18.26 1.86 11.12
CA GLU A 75 18.65 0.87 12.14
C GLU A 75 19.18 1.51 13.44
N GLY A 76 19.63 2.77 13.35
CA GLY A 76 20.18 3.51 14.50
C GLY A 76 19.13 4.13 15.40
N TYR A 77 17.87 4.19 14.95
CA TYR A 77 16.78 4.82 15.68
C TYR A 77 15.86 3.78 16.33
N GLY A 78 15.32 4.13 17.50
CA GLY A 78 14.35 3.29 18.20
C GLY A 78 13.11 3.01 17.33
N SER A 79 12.66 1.77 17.32
CA SER A 79 11.47 1.31 16.62
C SER A 79 10.63 0.41 17.49
N VAL A 80 9.33 0.32 17.20
CA VAL A 80 8.39 -0.59 17.87
C VAL A 80 7.76 -1.45 16.80
N VAL A 81 8.52 -2.43 16.35
CA VAL A 81 8.03 -3.43 15.41
C VAL A 81 7.61 -4.63 16.24
N HIS A 82 6.32 -4.72 16.56
CA HIS A 82 5.80 -5.90 17.20
C HIS A 82 5.82 -7.07 16.22
N ASP A 83 6.68 -8.01 16.53
CA ASP A 83 6.76 -9.36 15.98
C ASP A 83 6.02 -9.59 14.67
N ALA A 84 6.60 -9.12 13.61
CA ALA A 84 6.26 -9.62 12.29
C ALA A 84 6.73 -11.08 12.18
N LYS A 85 6.20 -11.94 13.04
CA LYS A 85 6.37 -13.38 12.90
C LYS A 85 5.59 -13.88 11.72
N VAL A 86 5.99 -13.45 10.55
CA VAL A 86 5.75 -14.29 9.38
C VAL A 86 6.81 -15.36 9.43
N GLU A 87 6.47 -16.49 10.00
CA GLU A 87 7.33 -17.65 9.99
C GLU A 87 7.49 -18.16 8.56
N VAL A 88 8.45 -17.64 7.86
CA VAL A 88 8.97 -18.30 6.67
C VAL A 88 10.16 -19.15 7.14
N GLY A 89 9.94 -20.41 7.36
CA GLY A 89 10.99 -21.33 7.79
C GLY A 89 11.58 -20.98 9.17
N ALA A 90 10.74 -20.62 10.14
CA ALA A 90 11.11 -20.34 11.53
C ALA A 90 12.03 -19.11 11.75
N LYS A 91 12.12 -18.19 10.79
CA LYS A 91 12.83 -16.91 10.95
C LYS A 91 11.81 -15.78 10.97
N ALA A 92 11.87 -14.95 12.02
CA ALA A 92 11.17 -13.67 12.03
C ALA A 92 11.70 -12.79 10.90
N LEU A 93 10.80 -12.22 10.11
CA LEU A 93 11.16 -11.26 9.07
C LEU A 93 11.35 -9.89 9.71
N ASP A 94 12.48 -9.26 9.43
CA ASP A 94 12.77 -7.91 9.91
C ASP A 94 12.03 -6.84 9.11
N GLN A 95 12.03 -5.62 9.63
CA GLN A 95 11.43 -4.45 9.00
C GLN A 95 11.95 -4.23 7.57
N LYS A 96 13.25 -4.44 7.36
CA LYS A 96 13.89 -4.26 6.05
C LYS A 96 13.33 -5.22 5.00
N TYR A 97 13.11 -6.48 5.39
CA TYR A 97 12.50 -7.46 4.51
C TYR A 97 11.06 -7.04 4.12
N TYR A 98 10.25 -6.64 5.13
CA TYR A 98 8.90 -6.16 4.87
C TYR A 98 8.88 -4.98 3.89
N LEU A 99 9.72 -3.98 4.12
CA LEU A 99 9.83 -2.81 3.24
C LEU A 99 10.30 -3.19 1.83
N SER A 100 11.25 -4.12 1.72
CA SER A 100 11.72 -4.57 0.40
C SER A 100 10.60 -5.23 -0.40
N GLN A 101 9.76 -6.04 0.25
CA GLN A 101 8.61 -6.66 -0.40
C GLN A 101 7.53 -5.63 -0.78
N LEU A 102 7.26 -4.67 0.10
CA LEU A 102 6.34 -3.58 -0.19
C LEU A 102 6.80 -2.76 -1.40
N VAL A 103 8.08 -2.39 -1.45
CA VAL A 103 8.66 -1.63 -2.58
C VAL A 103 8.62 -2.45 -3.87
N ASN A 104 8.83 -3.76 -3.80
CA ASN A 104 8.67 -4.64 -4.97
C ASN A 104 7.22 -4.66 -5.46
N ASN A 105 6.24 -4.71 -4.57
CA ASN A 105 4.82 -4.62 -4.92
C ASN A 105 4.50 -3.26 -5.57
N LEU A 106 5.03 -2.16 -5.04
CA LEU A 106 4.86 -0.82 -5.63
C LEU A 106 5.43 -0.74 -7.03
N LYS A 107 6.66 -1.25 -7.24
CA LYS A 107 7.28 -1.30 -8.57
C LYS A 107 6.47 -2.13 -9.55
N TYR A 108 5.89 -3.21 -9.08
CA TYR A 108 5.01 -4.05 -9.87
C TYR A 108 3.78 -3.27 -10.38
N TYR A 109 3.24 -2.37 -9.56
CA TYR A 109 2.17 -1.44 -9.94
C TYR A 109 2.66 -0.19 -10.68
N SER A 110 3.89 -0.18 -11.16
CA SER A 110 4.51 0.96 -11.86
C SER A 110 4.74 2.21 -10.99
N VAL A 111 4.70 2.06 -9.65
CA VAL A 111 5.15 3.10 -8.72
C VAL A 111 6.66 2.95 -8.56
N THR A 112 7.42 3.73 -9.32
CA THR A 112 8.88 3.54 -9.46
C THR A 112 9.73 4.63 -8.81
N ASP A 113 9.18 5.83 -8.57
CA ASP A 113 9.89 6.90 -7.85
C ASP A 113 9.80 6.68 -6.34
N VAL A 114 10.59 5.72 -5.86
CA VAL A 114 10.62 5.27 -4.46
C VAL A 114 12.05 5.31 -3.95
N THR A 115 12.30 6.10 -2.89
CA THR A 115 13.63 6.32 -2.30
C THR A 115 13.60 6.01 -0.81
N TYR A 116 14.57 5.21 -0.34
CA TYR A 116 14.78 5.01 1.10
C TYR A 116 15.43 6.25 1.72
N VAL A 117 14.98 6.60 2.91
CA VAL A 117 15.51 7.72 3.70
C VAL A 117 15.72 7.29 5.16
N ASN A 118 16.87 7.67 5.71
CA ASN A 118 17.15 7.57 7.15
C ASN A 118 16.59 8.79 7.91
N ALA A 119 16.78 8.85 9.22
CA ALA A 119 16.22 9.91 10.06
C ALA A 119 16.77 11.33 9.72
N ALA A 120 18.03 11.43 9.35
CA ALA A 120 18.63 12.71 8.96
C ALA A 120 18.14 13.18 7.58
N GLU A 121 18.10 12.27 6.62
CA GLU A 121 17.55 12.52 5.29
C GLU A 121 16.07 12.88 5.36
N LEU A 122 15.28 12.15 6.19
CA LEU A 122 13.88 12.45 6.41
C LEU A 122 13.67 13.87 6.94
N ALA A 123 14.48 14.31 7.90
CA ALA A 123 14.41 15.68 8.42
C ALA A 123 14.64 16.73 7.32
N SER A 124 15.57 16.47 6.41
CA SER A 124 15.77 17.32 5.23
C SER A 124 14.55 17.33 4.32
N LYS A 125 13.94 16.15 4.06
CA LYS A 125 12.77 16.02 3.20
C LYS A 125 11.52 16.69 3.77
N MET A 126 11.36 16.71 5.10
CA MET A 126 10.24 17.40 5.74
C MET A 126 10.31 18.93 5.60
N SER A 127 11.42 19.50 5.17
CA SER A 127 11.53 20.93 4.82
C SER A 127 11.13 21.25 3.38
N GLU A 128 10.94 20.25 2.53
CA GLU A 128 10.50 20.39 1.14
C GLU A 128 8.95 20.42 1.09
N ALA A 129 8.39 20.84 -0.05
CA ALA A 129 6.94 20.80 -0.25
C ALA A 129 6.42 19.36 -0.24
N GLY A 130 5.33 19.13 0.49
CA GLY A 130 4.72 17.80 0.62
C GLY A 130 3.79 17.40 -0.53
N THR A 131 3.29 18.36 -1.29
CA THR A 131 2.30 18.10 -2.35
C THR A 131 2.83 17.11 -3.40
N GLY A 132 2.07 16.05 -3.63
CA GLY A 132 2.45 14.98 -4.56
C GLY A 132 3.54 14.04 -4.04
N VAL A 133 3.87 14.11 -2.75
CA VAL A 133 4.89 13.27 -2.11
C VAL A 133 4.26 12.39 -1.04
N GLY A 134 4.59 11.10 -1.07
CA GLY A 134 4.20 10.11 -0.06
C GLY A 134 5.37 9.74 0.85
N LEU A 135 5.09 9.52 2.12
CA LEU A 135 6.01 8.94 3.10
C LEU A 135 5.44 7.62 3.61
N ILE A 136 6.21 6.56 3.50
CA ILE A 136 5.84 5.22 3.99
C ILE A 136 6.62 4.92 5.26
N MET A 137 5.91 4.63 6.35
CA MET A 137 6.49 4.31 7.65
C MET A 137 5.84 3.07 8.26
N ILE A 138 6.67 2.12 8.65
CA ILE A 138 6.24 0.90 9.36
C ILE A 138 7.05 0.67 10.65
N SER A 139 7.87 1.64 11.04
CA SER A 139 8.78 1.53 12.21
C SER A 139 8.06 1.46 13.57
N GLY A 140 6.75 1.75 13.60
CA GLY A 140 6.00 1.85 14.85
C GLY A 140 6.39 3.05 15.73
N ALA A 141 7.48 3.74 15.39
CA ALA A 141 7.95 4.96 16.04
C ALA A 141 8.37 5.97 14.97
N ILE A 142 8.13 7.25 15.23
CA ILE A 142 8.56 8.34 14.34
C ILE A 142 9.86 8.94 14.90
N PRO A 143 10.92 9.14 14.10
CA PRO A 143 12.19 9.60 14.63
C PRO A 143 12.11 11.02 15.21
N GLU A 144 12.83 11.25 16.32
CA GLU A 144 12.87 12.52 17.02
C GLU A 144 13.33 13.70 16.16
N THR A 145 13.99 13.44 15.06
CA THR A 145 14.42 14.47 14.10
C THR A 145 13.24 15.19 13.42
N VAL A 146 12.07 14.55 13.33
CA VAL A 146 10.89 15.10 12.68
C VAL A 146 9.64 15.11 13.56
N TYR A 147 9.65 14.42 14.71
CA TYR A 147 8.51 14.30 15.59
C TYR A 147 8.88 14.50 17.05
N SER A 148 8.21 15.40 17.72
CA SER A 148 8.42 15.74 19.13
C SER A 148 7.23 15.39 20.03
N GLY A 149 6.16 14.82 19.46
CA GLY A 149 4.90 14.61 20.21
C GLY A 149 4.06 15.86 20.36
N ALA A 150 4.38 16.96 19.67
CA ALA A 150 3.67 18.21 19.74
C ALA A 150 3.16 18.66 18.37
N ALA A 151 2.05 19.41 18.35
CA ALA A 151 1.57 20.08 17.15
C ALA A 151 2.67 21.02 16.60
N GLY A 152 2.78 21.11 15.27
CA GLY A 152 3.77 21.97 14.63
C GLY A 152 5.16 21.34 14.48
N CYS A 153 5.38 20.09 14.89
CA CYS A 153 6.60 19.38 14.55
C CYS A 153 6.74 19.17 13.01
N PRO A 154 7.97 18.96 12.49
CA PRO A 154 8.23 18.95 11.06
C PRO A 154 7.31 18.01 10.27
N ILE A 155 7.10 16.77 10.74
CA ILE A 155 6.26 15.80 10.02
C ILE A 155 4.80 16.25 9.92
N LEU A 156 4.22 16.82 10.98
CA LEU A 156 2.84 17.30 10.97
C LEU A 156 2.68 18.55 10.09
N THR A 157 3.66 19.45 10.12
CA THR A 157 3.70 20.61 9.23
C THR A 157 3.80 20.19 7.78
N TRP A 158 4.63 19.18 7.48
CA TRP A 158 4.78 18.63 6.14
C TRP A 158 3.49 17.97 5.64
N ILE A 159 2.82 17.15 6.47
CA ILE A 159 1.53 16.57 6.12
C ILE A 159 0.51 17.71 5.86
N ALA A 160 0.41 18.67 6.77
CA ALA A 160 -0.53 19.78 6.62
C ALA A 160 -0.29 20.64 5.38
N SER A 161 0.94 20.64 4.83
CA SER A 161 1.29 21.33 3.58
C SER A 161 0.98 20.52 2.31
N GLY A 162 0.44 19.31 2.42
CA GLY A 162 0.05 18.48 1.29
C GLY A 162 0.74 17.12 1.20
N GLY A 163 1.60 16.77 2.16
CA GLY A 163 2.25 15.48 2.23
C GLY A 163 1.27 14.35 2.57
N SER A 164 1.55 13.15 2.10
CA SER A 164 0.75 11.95 2.38
C SER A 164 1.56 10.95 3.20
N LEU A 165 1.14 10.71 4.44
CA LEU A 165 1.75 9.70 5.29
C LEU A 165 1.00 8.38 5.19
N TYR A 166 1.69 7.30 4.82
CA TYR A 166 1.21 5.92 4.82
C TYR A 166 1.83 5.18 6.01
N TRP A 167 1.01 4.93 6.99
CA TRP A 167 1.42 4.33 8.27
C TRP A 167 0.87 2.93 8.40
N ALA A 168 1.71 2.00 8.85
CA ALA A 168 1.29 0.65 9.24
C ALA A 168 1.94 0.23 10.55
N GLY A 169 1.21 -0.55 11.35
CA GLY A 169 1.72 -1.16 12.58
C GLY A 169 1.12 -0.58 13.86
N GLU A 170 1.94 -0.11 14.78
CA GLU A 170 1.55 0.47 16.07
C GLU A 170 0.69 1.73 15.92
N SER A 171 0.06 2.13 17.00
CA SER A 171 -0.73 3.37 17.05
C SER A 171 0.10 4.56 16.57
N ILE A 172 -0.36 5.22 15.53
CA ILE A 172 0.35 6.30 14.87
C ILE A 172 0.70 7.43 15.85
N GLY A 173 1.96 7.82 15.90
CA GLY A 173 2.44 8.90 16.75
C GLY A 173 2.61 8.56 18.23
N LYS A 174 2.28 7.32 18.64
CA LYS A 174 2.45 6.90 20.06
C LYS A 174 3.91 6.91 20.50
N TYR A 175 4.83 6.56 19.63
CA TYR A 175 6.23 6.43 19.98
C TYR A 175 7.12 7.38 19.18
N ILE A 176 8.08 7.98 19.89
CA ILE A 176 9.20 8.71 19.30
C ILE A 176 10.41 7.80 19.30
N GLY A 177 11.00 7.55 18.14
CA GLY A 177 12.26 6.82 18.01
C GLY A 177 13.45 7.74 18.30
N LYS A 178 14.31 7.33 19.23
CA LYS A 178 15.48 8.09 19.65
C LYS A 178 16.74 7.61 18.94
N SER A 179 17.70 8.52 18.78
CA SER A 179 18.97 8.25 18.14
C SER A 179 19.90 7.31 18.96
N ASP A 180 19.54 7.02 20.20
CA ASP A 180 20.21 6.02 21.03
C ASP A 180 19.60 4.61 20.90
N GLY A 181 18.66 4.42 19.98
CA GLY A 181 17.95 3.16 19.75
C GLY A 181 16.77 2.91 20.70
N THR A 182 16.47 3.83 21.63
CA THR A 182 15.32 3.72 22.52
C THR A 182 14.07 4.39 21.96
N THR A 183 12.93 4.21 22.62
CA THR A 183 11.69 4.92 22.29
C THR A 183 11.13 5.61 23.53
N SER A 184 10.37 6.69 23.30
CA SER A 184 9.56 7.33 24.34
C SER A 184 8.11 7.44 23.91
N GLU A 185 7.18 7.27 24.84
CA GLU A 185 5.75 7.39 24.57
C GLU A 185 5.28 8.85 24.59
N VAL A 186 4.27 9.15 23.77
CA VAL A 186 3.56 10.43 23.70
C VAL A 186 2.14 10.20 24.16
N THR A 187 1.55 11.16 24.85
CA THR A 187 0.13 11.17 25.24
C THR A 187 -0.68 12.03 24.29
N GLY A 188 -1.91 11.63 23.98
CA GLY A 188 -2.80 12.39 23.08
C GLY A 188 -2.33 12.42 21.62
N TYR A 189 -1.57 11.43 21.23
CA TYR A 189 -0.92 11.31 19.92
C TYR A 189 -1.92 11.16 18.77
N GLU A 190 -3.07 10.53 19.03
CA GLU A 190 -4.10 10.27 18.01
C GLU A 190 -4.60 11.57 17.37
N ALA A 191 -4.89 12.57 18.20
CA ALA A 191 -5.43 13.86 17.75
C ALA A 191 -4.46 14.62 16.84
N LEU A 192 -3.16 14.31 16.89
CA LEU A 192 -2.17 14.98 16.05
C LEU A 192 -2.23 14.50 14.59
N PHE A 193 -2.60 13.24 14.36
CA PHE A 193 -2.57 12.62 13.03
C PHE A 193 -3.95 12.39 12.44
N ILE A 194 -4.91 11.95 13.22
CA ILE A 194 -6.22 11.54 12.74
C ILE A 194 -7.35 12.49 13.18
N GLY A 195 -6.99 13.70 13.57
CA GLY A 195 -7.93 14.76 13.95
C GLY A 195 -8.36 14.70 15.41
N THR A 196 -9.14 15.70 15.82
CA THR A 196 -9.65 15.79 17.19
C THR A 196 -10.67 14.70 17.45
N GLY A 197 -10.32 13.76 18.31
CA GLY A 197 -11.17 12.63 18.67
C GLY A 197 -10.97 11.37 17.83
N GLY A 198 -9.99 11.37 16.91
CA GLY A 198 -9.55 10.13 16.29
C GLY A 198 -8.88 9.25 17.32
N THR A 199 -9.34 8.00 17.46
CA THR A 199 -8.74 7.02 18.37
C THR A 199 -8.44 5.74 17.64
N LEU A 200 -7.26 5.18 17.95
CA LEU A 200 -6.96 3.81 17.63
C LEU A 200 -7.46 2.93 18.78
N ASN A 201 -8.21 1.90 18.49
CA ASN A 201 -8.61 0.92 19.48
C ASN A 201 -7.55 -0.17 19.57
N PRO A 202 -6.61 -0.10 20.54
CA PRO A 202 -5.61 -1.13 20.71
C PRO A 202 -6.29 -2.41 21.24
N GLU A 203 -6.08 -3.52 20.55
CA GLU A 203 -6.38 -4.83 21.10
C GLU A 203 -5.17 -5.26 21.95
N THR A 204 -5.41 -5.62 23.18
CA THR A 204 -4.35 -6.06 24.08
C THR A 204 -3.97 -7.50 23.79
N GLY A 205 -2.78 -7.71 23.25
CA GLY A 205 -2.18 -9.03 23.04
C GLY A 205 -2.34 -9.55 21.62
N ASP A 206 -3.46 -10.15 21.29
CA ASP A 206 -3.70 -10.82 20.01
C ASP A 206 -4.30 -9.89 18.96
N THR A 207 -4.21 -10.27 17.69
CA THR A 207 -4.89 -9.59 16.60
C THR A 207 -6.40 -9.79 16.70
N ARG A 208 -7.16 -8.80 16.25
CA ARG A 208 -8.61 -8.85 16.15
C ARG A 208 -9.03 -9.07 14.70
N ALA A 209 -9.78 -10.12 14.46
CA ALA A 209 -10.40 -10.33 13.16
C ALA A 209 -11.56 -9.33 12.97
N LEU A 210 -11.45 -8.47 11.97
CA LEU A 210 -12.52 -7.62 11.49
C LEU A 210 -13.28 -8.37 10.40
N THR A 211 -14.60 -8.36 10.50
CA THR A 211 -15.47 -8.91 9.46
C THR A 211 -16.14 -7.76 8.76
N ASP A 212 -16.08 -7.76 7.45
CA ASP A 212 -16.80 -6.79 6.64
C ASP A 212 -18.30 -6.93 6.84
N VAL A 213 -18.91 -5.91 7.38
CA VAL A 213 -20.34 -5.94 7.73
C VAL A 213 -21.18 -5.16 6.74
N THR A 214 -20.60 -4.25 5.98
CA THR A 214 -21.31 -3.41 5.02
C THR A 214 -20.48 -3.17 3.78
N ALA A 215 -21.15 -3.02 2.68
CA ALA A 215 -20.59 -2.76 1.36
C ALA A 215 -19.71 -1.50 1.32
N ASN A 216 -18.50 -1.57 1.87
CA ASN A 216 -17.44 -0.69 1.48
C ASN A 216 -16.94 -1.16 0.12
N ASN A 217 -17.33 -0.47 -0.93
CA ASN A 217 -16.98 -0.85 -2.30
C ASN A 217 -15.46 -0.83 -2.50
N TYR A 218 -14.75 0.15 -1.95
CA TYR A 218 -13.30 0.25 -2.09
C TYR A 218 -12.55 -0.98 -1.57
N ARG A 219 -12.95 -1.55 -0.44
CA ARG A 219 -12.35 -2.79 0.07
C ARG A 219 -12.44 -3.92 -0.96
N ARG A 220 -13.63 -4.10 -1.54
CA ARG A 220 -13.85 -5.11 -2.59
C ARG A 220 -13.08 -4.77 -3.86
N ASP A 221 -13.20 -3.54 -4.33
CA ASP A 221 -12.70 -3.10 -5.62
C ASP A 221 -11.18 -3.00 -5.63
N LEU A 222 -10.56 -2.64 -4.49
CA LEU A 222 -9.10 -2.70 -4.29
C LEU A 222 -8.61 -4.07 -3.81
N SER A 223 -9.52 -5.02 -3.62
CA SER A 223 -9.21 -6.38 -3.14
C SER A 223 -8.40 -6.41 -1.86
N LEU A 224 -8.73 -5.55 -0.92
CA LEU A 224 -8.05 -5.51 0.37
C LEU A 224 -8.36 -6.77 1.18
N LYS A 225 -7.33 -7.34 1.79
CA LYS A 225 -7.39 -8.64 2.48
C LYS A 225 -6.97 -8.58 3.94
N ASN A 226 -6.42 -7.44 4.39
CA ASN A 226 -5.94 -7.29 5.76
C ASN A 226 -7.10 -7.06 6.72
N ASN A 227 -7.70 -8.15 7.20
CA ASN A 227 -8.81 -8.14 8.14
C ASN A 227 -8.41 -8.51 9.58
N ASP A 228 -7.18 -8.94 9.79
CA ASP A 228 -6.66 -9.35 11.08
C ASP A 228 -5.67 -8.30 11.56
N VAL A 229 -6.12 -7.42 12.44
CA VAL A 229 -5.39 -6.22 12.81
C VAL A 229 -5.18 -6.14 14.32
N ARG A 230 -4.01 -5.67 14.71
CA ARG A 230 -3.70 -5.38 16.11
C ARG A 230 -4.36 -4.08 16.58
N TYR A 231 -4.45 -3.10 15.69
CA TYR A 231 -5.09 -1.81 15.93
C TYR A 231 -6.11 -1.54 14.83
N ALA A 232 -7.25 -1.04 15.21
CA ALA A 232 -8.29 -0.60 14.29
C ALA A 232 -8.64 0.87 14.56
N VAL A 233 -8.91 1.61 13.50
CA VAL A 233 -9.30 3.01 13.61
C VAL A 233 -10.79 3.11 13.88
N ASN A 234 -11.18 3.86 14.92
CA ASN A 234 -12.58 4.20 15.16
C ASN A 234 -13.04 5.23 14.11
N ILE A 235 -13.97 4.82 13.24
CA ILE A 235 -14.41 5.60 12.08
C ILE A 235 -15.12 6.88 12.52
N ALA A 236 -15.97 6.81 13.56
CA ALA A 236 -16.68 7.98 14.06
C ALA A 236 -15.72 9.03 14.65
N SER A 237 -14.63 8.59 15.28
CA SER A 237 -13.61 9.46 15.84
C SER A 237 -12.67 10.04 14.77
N ALA A 238 -12.49 9.37 13.63
CA ALA A 238 -11.68 9.89 12.53
C ALA A 238 -12.33 11.10 11.83
N GLY A 239 -13.63 11.31 12.05
CA GLY A 239 -14.34 12.51 11.60
C GLY A 239 -14.88 12.42 10.17
N ALA A 240 -15.55 13.49 9.76
CA ALA A 240 -16.25 13.56 8.47
C ALA A 240 -15.29 13.60 7.27
N ASP A 241 -14.07 14.10 7.45
CA ASP A 241 -13.04 14.14 6.40
C ASP A 241 -12.19 12.87 6.42
N SER A 242 -12.83 11.71 6.49
CA SER A 242 -12.17 10.40 6.47
C SER A 242 -12.91 9.43 5.56
N LEU A 243 -12.14 8.45 5.04
CA LEU A 243 -12.65 7.36 4.22
C LEU A 243 -12.15 6.03 4.77
N ALA A 244 -13.04 5.21 5.27
CA ALA A 244 -12.72 3.83 5.62
C ALA A 244 -12.69 2.99 4.34
N VAL A 245 -11.56 2.34 4.08
CA VAL A 245 -11.37 1.53 2.86
C VAL A 245 -11.10 0.06 3.17
N GLY A 246 -10.75 -0.25 4.42
CA GLY A 246 -10.47 -1.61 4.88
C GLY A 246 -11.70 -2.35 5.40
N TYR A 247 -11.44 -3.47 6.07
CA TYR A 247 -12.47 -4.24 6.76
C TYR A 247 -13.01 -3.47 7.96
N GLU A 248 -14.30 -3.63 8.23
CA GLU A 248 -14.99 -2.93 9.29
C GLU A 248 -15.67 -3.90 10.26
N LYS A 249 -15.64 -3.54 11.55
CA LYS A 249 -16.41 -4.20 12.60
C LYS A 249 -16.58 -3.28 13.80
N ASP A 250 -17.80 -3.21 14.33
CA ASP A 250 -18.12 -2.46 15.54
C ASP A 250 -17.69 -0.98 15.46
N GLY A 251 -17.86 -0.34 14.30
CA GLY A 251 -17.49 1.06 14.08
C GLY A 251 -15.98 1.31 13.94
N CYS A 252 -15.19 0.25 13.83
CA CYS A 252 -13.74 0.35 13.61
C CYS A 252 -13.37 -0.22 12.24
N ALA A 253 -12.34 0.34 11.61
CA ALA A 253 -11.83 -0.13 10.33
C ALA A 253 -10.35 -0.50 10.41
N SER A 254 -9.96 -1.49 9.60
CA SER A 254 -8.56 -1.92 9.48
C SER A 254 -7.68 -0.90 8.75
N THR A 255 -8.29 -0.05 7.94
CA THR A 255 -7.58 0.98 7.18
C THR A 255 -8.49 2.18 6.96
N VAL A 256 -7.99 3.36 7.29
CA VAL A 256 -8.71 4.63 7.13
C VAL A 256 -7.77 5.67 6.54
N LEU A 257 -8.28 6.43 5.59
CA LEU A 257 -7.65 7.60 5.01
C LEU A 257 -8.25 8.83 5.69
N VAL A 258 -7.42 9.71 6.24
CA VAL A 258 -7.86 10.86 7.03
C VAL A 258 -7.20 12.13 6.50
N LYS A 259 -7.98 13.18 6.31
CA LYS A 259 -7.44 14.49 5.99
C LYS A 259 -6.64 15.06 7.17
N ASN A 260 -5.50 15.65 6.86
CA ASN A 260 -4.72 16.41 7.82
C ASN A 260 -4.14 17.67 7.12
N GLY A 261 -4.75 18.82 7.33
CA GLY A 261 -4.44 20.04 6.58
C GLY A 261 -4.78 19.90 5.09
N ALA A 262 -3.81 20.16 4.23
CA ALA A 262 -3.91 19.94 2.78
C ALA A 262 -3.47 18.53 2.36
N GLY A 263 -2.90 17.75 3.28
CA GLY A 263 -2.42 16.40 3.04
C GLY A 263 -3.30 15.32 3.66
N MET A 264 -2.72 14.14 3.77
CA MET A 264 -3.45 12.94 4.15
C MET A 264 -2.61 12.02 5.06
N VAL A 265 -3.30 11.33 5.94
CA VAL A 265 -2.74 10.20 6.68
C VAL A 265 -3.54 8.94 6.32
N CYS A 266 -2.87 7.94 5.79
CA CYS A 266 -3.40 6.59 5.67
C CYS A 266 -2.95 5.79 6.89
N VAL A 267 -3.88 5.40 7.74
CA VAL A 267 -3.60 4.55 8.89
C VAL A 267 -4.07 3.15 8.59
N MET A 268 -3.13 2.22 8.56
CA MET A 268 -3.40 0.81 8.41
C MET A 268 -3.00 0.09 9.71
N GLY A 269 -3.99 -0.39 10.42
CA GLY A 269 -3.76 -1.30 11.55
C GLY A 269 -3.16 -2.61 11.04
N GLY A 270 -2.43 -3.32 11.85
CA GLY A 270 -1.96 -4.59 11.38
C GLY A 270 -0.74 -5.15 12.10
N ASN A 271 -0.29 -6.26 11.61
CA ASN A 271 0.75 -7.09 12.16
C ASN A 271 1.88 -7.40 11.16
N TYR A 272 2.12 -6.51 10.19
CA TYR A 272 3.15 -6.65 9.14
C TYR A 272 3.02 -7.94 8.31
N SER A 273 1.80 -8.40 8.10
CA SER A 273 1.52 -9.59 7.32
C SER A 273 1.69 -9.37 5.81
N ASN A 274 1.67 -10.46 5.06
CA ASN A 274 1.62 -10.42 3.59
C ASN A 274 0.44 -9.59 3.08
N ASN A 275 -0.74 -9.79 3.68
CA ASN A 275 -1.95 -9.07 3.30
C ASN A 275 -1.77 -7.56 3.50
N GLN A 276 -1.21 -7.14 4.63
CA GLN A 276 -1.00 -5.73 4.92
C GLN A 276 -0.07 -5.05 3.90
N ARG A 277 1.02 -5.71 3.48
CA ARG A 277 1.94 -5.16 2.45
C ARG A 277 1.25 -4.99 1.11
N MET A 278 0.45 -5.97 0.73
CA MET A 278 -0.30 -5.94 -0.52
C MET A 278 -1.37 -4.85 -0.48
N ASP A 279 -2.13 -4.77 0.61
CA ASP A 279 -3.17 -3.77 0.78
C ASP A 279 -2.60 -2.36 0.76
N MET A 280 -1.47 -2.11 1.45
CA MET A 280 -0.80 -0.83 1.41
C MET A 280 -0.35 -0.47 -0.02
N ALA A 281 0.25 -1.42 -0.74
CA ALA A 281 0.65 -1.21 -2.13
C ALA A 281 -0.56 -0.93 -3.03
N ASN A 282 -1.68 -1.63 -2.84
CA ASN A 282 -2.91 -1.40 -3.59
C ASN A 282 -3.47 0.00 -3.33
N ILE A 283 -3.54 0.42 -2.07
CA ILE A 283 -4.04 1.76 -1.69
C ILE A 283 -3.14 2.84 -2.27
N ILE A 284 -1.83 2.73 -2.10
CA ILE A 284 -0.87 3.67 -2.67
C ILE A 284 -1.02 3.73 -4.19
N ALA A 285 -1.01 2.57 -4.84
CA ALA A 285 -1.11 2.48 -6.28
C ALA A 285 -2.47 2.98 -6.79
N SER A 286 -3.56 2.82 -6.08
CA SER A 286 -4.86 3.33 -6.48
C SER A 286 -4.97 4.87 -6.46
N GLY A 287 -4.10 5.56 -5.73
CA GLY A 287 -4.18 7.01 -5.55
C GLY A 287 -5.43 7.48 -4.78
N ILE A 288 -6.20 6.56 -4.20
CA ILE A 288 -7.40 6.88 -3.41
C ILE A 288 -7.02 7.68 -2.17
N CYS A 289 -7.82 8.66 -1.83
CA CYS A 289 -7.64 9.54 -0.69
C CYS A 289 -8.94 9.68 0.13
N TYR A 290 -8.86 10.40 1.23
CA TYR A 290 -9.96 10.64 2.15
C TYR A 290 -11.22 11.24 1.50
N CYS A 291 -11.09 11.96 0.40
CA CYS A 291 -12.20 12.60 -0.31
C CYS A 291 -12.61 11.87 -1.60
N SER A 292 -12.06 10.68 -1.87
CA SER A 292 -12.38 9.95 -3.08
C SER A 292 -13.85 9.57 -3.13
N VAL A 293 -14.47 9.86 -4.27
CA VAL A 293 -15.84 9.47 -4.60
C VAL A 293 -15.78 8.52 -5.78
N GLU A 294 -16.30 7.32 -5.62
CA GLU A 294 -16.40 6.36 -6.72
C GLU A 294 -17.38 6.90 -7.76
N LEU A 295 -16.90 7.12 -8.97
CA LEU A 295 -17.71 7.60 -10.09
C LEU A 295 -18.32 6.45 -10.86
N ASP A 296 -17.53 5.42 -11.13
CA ASP A 296 -17.94 4.26 -11.89
C ASP A 296 -17.08 3.05 -11.57
N CYS A 297 -17.67 1.88 -11.55
CA CYS A 297 -16.98 0.61 -11.34
C CYS A 297 -17.45 -0.40 -12.38
N LYS A 298 -16.50 -1.01 -13.08
CA LYS A 298 -16.76 -2.07 -14.06
C LYS A 298 -16.12 -3.37 -13.63
N THR A 299 -16.89 -4.43 -13.71
CA THR A 299 -16.41 -5.79 -13.49
C THR A 299 -16.71 -6.66 -14.70
N GLY A 300 -15.84 -7.59 -14.99
CA GLY A 300 -16.01 -8.52 -16.09
C GLY A 300 -14.98 -9.63 -16.11
N ASN A 301 -15.01 -10.42 -17.16
CA ASN A 301 -14.05 -11.50 -17.38
C ASN A 301 -13.24 -11.23 -18.65
N VAL A 302 -11.94 -11.45 -18.56
CA VAL A 302 -11.05 -11.52 -19.71
C VAL A 302 -10.80 -12.99 -19.99
N ALA A 303 -11.23 -13.46 -21.16
CA ALA A 303 -10.95 -14.81 -21.63
C ALA A 303 -9.77 -14.77 -22.61
N ARG A 304 -8.56 -14.57 -22.11
CA ARG A 304 -7.32 -14.48 -22.87
C ARG A 304 -7.42 -13.50 -24.06
N GLY A 305 -6.95 -12.31 -23.87
CA GLY A 305 -6.95 -11.28 -24.91
C GLY A 305 -7.15 -9.88 -24.34
N THR A 306 -7.69 -8.99 -25.14
CA THR A 306 -7.98 -7.61 -24.78
C THR A 306 -9.47 -7.39 -24.66
N VAL A 307 -9.89 -6.79 -23.56
CA VAL A 307 -11.23 -6.23 -23.38
C VAL A 307 -11.10 -4.73 -23.28
N THR A 308 -11.97 -4.02 -23.97
CA THR A 308 -12.07 -2.55 -23.90
C THR A 308 -13.42 -2.16 -23.33
N GLY A 309 -13.47 -1.04 -22.64
CA GLY A 309 -14.68 -0.49 -22.09
C GLY A 309 -14.59 1.02 -21.90
N THR A 310 -15.68 1.61 -21.47
CA THR A 310 -15.78 3.04 -21.18
C THR A 310 -16.47 3.20 -19.82
N PHE A 311 -15.97 4.11 -19.00
CA PHE A 311 -16.65 4.52 -17.78
C PHE A 311 -17.85 5.40 -18.14
N SER A 312 -18.99 5.16 -17.50
CA SER A 312 -20.24 5.87 -17.80
C SER A 312 -20.31 7.26 -17.18
N SER A 313 -19.55 7.50 -16.11
CA SER A 313 -19.42 8.79 -15.45
C SER A 313 -17.96 9.22 -15.53
N TRP A 314 -17.70 10.37 -16.14
CA TRP A 314 -16.36 10.93 -16.29
C TRP A 314 -16.38 12.41 -15.93
N PRO A 315 -15.53 12.87 -15.00
CA PRO A 315 -15.49 14.29 -14.67
C PRO A 315 -14.87 15.09 -15.82
N ALA A 316 -15.33 16.32 -16.01
CA ALA A 316 -14.77 17.20 -17.04
C ALA A 316 -13.42 17.80 -16.63
N THR A 317 -13.18 17.95 -15.35
CA THR A 317 -11.96 18.50 -14.76
C THR A 317 -11.75 17.91 -13.37
N GLY A 318 -10.51 17.88 -12.89
CA GLY A 318 -10.17 17.47 -11.53
C GLY A 318 -9.10 16.39 -11.49
N ASN A 319 -8.83 15.89 -10.29
CA ASN A 319 -7.90 14.78 -10.07
C ASN A 319 -8.68 13.48 -10.03
N VAL A 320 -8.38 12.59 -10.95
CA VAL A 320 -9.04 11.30 -11.10
C VAL A 320 -8.05 10.19 -10.82
N ALA A 321 -8.47 9.23 -10.01
CA ALA A 321 -7.77 7.96 -9.84
C ALA A 321 -8.52 6.89 -10.63
N ALA A 322 -7.82 6.20 -11.52
CA ALA A 322 -8.33 5.02 -12.19
C ALA A 322 -7.49 3.80 -11.76
N PHE A 323 -8.14 2.79 -11.24
CA PHE A 323 -7.52 1.56 -10.80
C PHE A 323 -8.12 0.38 -11.54
N LEU A 324 -7.25 -0.49 -12.04
CA LEU A 324 -7.67 -1.71 -12.68
C LEU A 324 -7.09 -2.92 -11.95
N TYR A 325 -7.96 -3.77 -11.49
CA TYR A 325 -7.65 -4.99 -10.78
C TYR A 325 -7.98 -6.22 -11.64
N LEU A 326 -7.02 -7.14 -11.74
CA LEU A 326 -7.24 -8.46 -12.30
C LEU A 326 -7.32 -9.46 -11.16
N GLY A 327 -8.51 -9.99 -10.90
CA GLY A 327 -8.79 -10.92 -9.83
C GLY A 327 -8.65 -12.38 -10.27
N GLY A 328 -8.08 -13.17 -9.42
CA GLY A 328 -8.05 -14.63 -9.40
C GLY A 328 -7.55 -15.04 -8.04
N ASP A 329 -7.66 -16.29 -7.66
CA ASP A 329 -7.51 -16.76 -6.27
C ASP A 329 -6.20 -16.36 -5.57
N PHE A 330 -5.20 -15.82 -6.27
CA PHE A 330 -3.89 -15.52 -5.69
C PHE A 330 -3.15 -14.32 -6.27
N SER A 331 -3.71 -13.57 -7.19
CA SER A 331 -2.94 -12.51 -7.84
C SER A 331 -3.68 -11.19 -7.86
N VAL A 332 -3.16 -10.25 -7.10
CA VAL A 332 -3.52 -8.84 -7.18
C VAL A 332 -2.63 -8.23 -8.25
N TYR A 333 -3.19 -7.88 -9.37
CA TYR A 333 -2.47 -7.20 -10.44
C TYR A 333 -3.26 -5.97 -10.81
N GLY A 334 -2.86 -4.85 -10.29
CA GLY A 334 -3.44 -3.57 -10.62
C GLY A 334 -2.41 -2.70 -11.33
N LYS A 335 -2.82 -1.93 -12.30
CA LYS A 335 -2.07 -0.81 -12.81
C LYS A 335 -2.89 0.44 -12.59
N LEU A 336 -2.32 1.34 -11.83
CA LEU A 336 -2.92 2.60 -11.48
C LEU A 336 -2.65 3.64 -12.55
N PHE A 337 -3.64 4.48 -12.74
CA PHE A 337 -3.47 5.78 -13.35
C PHE A 337 -4.01 6.85 -12.41
N THR A 338 -3.19 7.83 -12.11
CA THR A 338 -3.66 9.12 -11.63
C THR A 338 -3.54 10.11 -12.77
N MET A 339 -4.60 10.84 -13.02
CA MET A 339 -4.66 11.86 -14.06
C MET A 339 -5.19 13.16 -13.46
N THR A 340 -4.61 14.27 -13.88
CA THR A 340 -5.24 15.58 -13.74
C THR A 340 -5.90 15.91 -15.08
N LEU A 341 -7.20 16.14 -15.06
CA LEU A 341 -7.99 16.50 -16.22
C LEU A 341 -8.08 18.02 -16.36
#